data_b4448b3a134aa18e5facdb27d43044b8
#
_entry.id   b4448b3a134aa18e5facdb27d43044b8
#
_cell.length_a   1.000
_cell.length_b   1.000
_cell.length_c   1.000
_cell.angle_alpha   90.00
_cell.angle_beta   90.00
_cell.angle_gamma   90.00
#
_symmetry.space_group_name_H-M   'P 1'
#
loop_
_entity.id
_entity.type
_entity.pdbx_description
1 polymer ?
#
loop_
_entity_poly.entity_id
_entity_poly.type
_entity_poly.pdbx_seq_one_letter_code
_entity_poly.pdbx_strand_id
1 'polypeptide(L)'
;DIYANQYAAMSECIAKSGIDPEEIAGIGITNQRETVIAWNKNTGKPICNAIVWQCRRTADICRDLETRGYADYIRETTGLRIDPYFSGTKIKWILDNVEGAANLAETGELLVGTVDTWLIWKLTEGRVFVTDRTNASRTMLCNIHTGEWDDKLLSILGIPKHILPEIKSSSEVYGFVDCMGVSIPISGIAGDQQAALFGQCCFNKGDAKNTYGTGCFLLANIGKTPIKSQNGLLTTIIAGEKGREIEYALEGSVFVGGAVVKWLRDEMKIIHEAGDSEFFARKVKDSGGVYFVPAF
;
A
#
# COMPACT_ATOMS: atom_id res chain seq x y z
N ASP A 1 -11.68 -8.84 -10.46
CA ASP A 1 -12.62 -7.75 -10.13
C ASP A 1 -11.91 -6.40 -9.95
N ILE A 2 -10.79 -6.28 -9.18
CA ILE A 2 -10.07 -5.01 -9.01
C ILE A 2 -9.70 -4.40 -10.36
N TYR A 3 -9.00 -5.14 -11.23
CA TYR A 3 -8.61 -4.66 -12.55
C TYR A 3 -9.82 -4.29 -13.42
N ALA A 4 -10.81 -5.17 -13.52
CA ALA A 4 -11.97 -4.94 -14.37
C ALA A 4 -12.74 -3.66 -13.97
N ASN A 5 -12.92 -3.44 -12.65
CA ASN A 5 -13.60 -2.24 -12.15
C ASN A 5 -12.77 -0.97 -12.42
N GLN A 6 -11.44 -1.02 -12.23
CA GLN A 6 -10.57 0.13 -12.50
C GLN A 6 -10.52 0.46 -14.00
N TYR A 7 -10.41 -0.55 -14.85
CA TYR A 7 -10.42 -0.36 -16.30
C TYR A 7 -11.75 0.22 -16.78
N ALA A 8 -12.88 -0.33 -16.29
CA ALA A 8 -14.21 0.19 -16.63
C ALA A 8 -14.39 1.65 -16.17
N ALA A 9 -14.00 1.97 -14.94
CA ALA A 9 -14.08 3.34 -14.41
C ALA A 9 -13.21 4.33 -15.21
N MET A 10 -12.00 3.93 -15.59
CA MET A 10 -11.10 4.73 -16.43
C MET A 10 -11.74 4.98 -17.81
N SER A 11 -12.21 3.93 -18.48
CA SER A 11 -12.82 4.04 -19.80
C SER A 11 -14.10 4.91 -19.77
N GLU A 12 -14.93 4.73 -18.74
CA GLU A 12 -16.14 5.54 -18.57
C GLU A 12 -15.81 7.01 -18.30
N CYS A 13 -14.79 7.28 -17.48
CA CYS A 13 -14.34 8.63 -17.20
C CYS A 13 -13.87 9.35 -18.47
N ILE A 14 -13.02 8.71 -19.27
CA ILE A 14 -12.54 9.25 -20.54
C ILE A 14 -13.73 9.51 -21.49
N ALA A 15 -14.62 8.53 -21.65
CA ALA A 15 -15.78 8.68 -22.54
C ALA A 15 -16.72 9.82 -22.12
N LYS A 16 -16.90 10.04 -20.81
CA LYS A 16 -17.77 11.11 -20.28
C LYS A 16 -17.10 12.50 -20.26
N SER A 17 -15.79 12.56 -20.23
CA SER A 17 -15.05 13.84 -20.16
C SER A 17 -15.15 14.65 -21.44
N GLY A 18 -15.34 13.98 -22.59
CA GLY A 18 -15.28 14.60 -23.90
C GLY A 18 -13.84 14.97 -24.35
N ILE A 19 -12.83 14.56 -23.59
CA ILE A 19 -11.41 14.77 -23.93
C ILE A 19 -11.01 13.74 -24.99
N ASP A 20 -10.25 14.18 -25.98
CA ASP A 20 -9.63 13.27 -26.94
C ASP A 20 -8.59 12.42 -26.22
N PRO A 21 -8.64 11.07 -26.28
CA PRO A 21 -7.62 10.22 -25.69
C PRO A 21 -6.18 10.57 -26.07
N GLU A 22 -5.94 11.15 -27.24
CA GLU A 22 -4.62 11.64 -27.68
C GLU A 22 -4.09 12.83 -26.83
N GLU A 23 -4.98 13.55 -26.14
CA GLU A 23 -4.60 14.64 -25.27
C GLU A 23 -4.16 14.16 -23.87
N ILE A 24 -4.32 12.88 -23.54
CA ILE A 24 -3.96 12.32 -22.23
C ILE A 24 -2.45 12.11 -22.17
N ALA A 25 -1.76 12.92 -21.41
CA ALA A 25 -0.30 12.92 -21.28
C ALA A 25 0.25 11.70 -20.51
N GLY A 26 -0.53 11.10 -19.63
CA GLY A 26 -0.09 9.94 -18.84
C GLY A 26 -1.09 9.44 -17.82
N ILE A 27 -0.81 8.26 -17.29
CA ILE A 27 -1.59 7.59 -16.23
C ILE A 27 -0.75 7.53 -14.96
N GLY A 28 -1.32 8.01 -13.84
CA GLY A 28 -0.80 7.81 -12.50
C GLY A 28 -1.62 6.74 -11.77
N ILE A 29 -0.94 5.81 -11.10
CA ILE A 29 -1.56 4.75 -10.32
C ILE A 29 -1.30 4.98 -8.84
N THR A 30 -2.36 4.99 -8.05
CA THR A 30 -2.29 4.95 -6.59
C THR A 30 -3.14 3.80 -6.07
N ASN A 31 -2.79 3.28 -4.91
CA ASN A 31 -3.41 2.07 -4.38
C ASN A 31 -3.41 2.06 -2.85
N GLN A 32 -4.34 1.30 -2.31
CA GLN A 32 -4.25 0.87 -0.90
C GLN A 32 -3.00 0.02 -0.73
N ARG A 33 -2.05 0.51 0.06
CA ARG A 33 -0.76 -0.16 0.29
C ARG A 33 -0.96 -1.51 0.99
N GLU A 34 0.07 -2.30 1.04
CA GLU A 34 0.22 -3.57 1.79
C GLU A 34 -0.75 -4.69 1.40
N THR A 35 -1.77 -4.42 0.59
CA THR A 35 -2.68 -5.45 0.05
C THR A 35 -1.94 -6.29 -0.99
N VAL A 36 -1.89 -7.61 -0.76
CA VAL A 36 -1.11 -8.56 -1.57
C VAL A 36 -2.00 -9.31 -2.54
N ILE A 37 -1.55 -9.41 -3.78
CA ILE A 37 -2.13 -10.24 -4.83
C ILE A 37 -1.04 -11.19 -5.33
N ALA A 38 -1.41 -12.48 -5.51
CA ALA A 38 -0.55 -13.51 -6.07
C ALA A 38 -1.25 -14.14 -7.30
N TRP A 39 -0.53 -14.31 -8.39
CA TRP A 39 -1.12 -14.83 -9.63
C TRP A 39 -0.13 -15.67 -10.43
N ASN A 40 -0.66 -16.58 -11.25
CA ASN A 40 0.13 -17.33 -12.22
C ASN A 40 0.37 -16.45 -13.46
N LYS A 41 1.65 -16.22 -13.81
CA LYS A 41 2.04 -15.32 -14.94
C LYS A 41 1.59 -15.85 -16.30
N ASN A 42 1.46 -17.17 -16.46
CA ASN A 42 1.12 -17.78 -17.74
C ASN A 42 -0.39 -17.67 -18.04
N THR A 43 -1.22 -17.75 -16.98
CA THR A 43 -2.68 -17.69 -17.12
C THR A 43 -3.26 -16.30 -16.82
N GLY A 44 -2.50 -15.44 -16.15
CA GLY A 44 -2.96 -14.14 -15.67
C GLY A 44 -4.07 -14.24 -14.61
N LYS A 45 -4.24 -15.39 -13.96
CA LYS A 45 -5.28 -15.61 -12.94
C LYS A 45 -4.69 -15.56 -11.54
N PRO A 46 -5.33 -14.84 -10.61
CA PRO A 46 -4.98 -14.92 -9.19
C PRO A 46 -5.14 -16.34 -8.68
N ILE A 47 -4.22 -16.79 -7.83
CA ILE A 47 -4.25 -18.12 -7.20
C ILE A 47 -5.07 -18.16 -5.91
N CYS A 48 -5.36 -16.99 -5.35
CA CYS A 48 -6.22 -16.81 -4.19
C CYS A 48 -6.81 -15.41 -4.18
N ASN A 49 -7.75 -15.14 -3.27
CA ASN A 49 -8.24 -13.79 -3.03
C ASN A 49 -7.13 -12.89 -2.49
N ALA A 50 -7.14 -11.61 -2.89
CA ALA A 50 -6.22 -10.61 -2.36
C ALA A 50 -6.29 -10.54 -0.83
N ILE A 51 -5.13 -10.50 -0.17
CA ILE A 51 -5.06 -10.34 1.28
C ILE A 51 -4.92 -8.85 1.60
N VAL A 52 -6.01 -8.27 2.11
CA VAL A 52 -6.09 -6.83 2.40
C VAL A 52 -5.22 -6.42 3.59
N TRP A 53 -4.84 -5.14 3.62
CA TRP A 53 -4.00 -4.56 4.66
C TRP A 53 -4.51 -4.76 6.09
N GLN A 54 -5.83 -4.78 6.30
CA GLN A 54 -6.49 -4.99 7.61
C GLN A 54 -6.45 -6.44 8.10
N CYS A 55 -6.08 -7.40 7.23
CA CYS A 55 -6.17 -8.81 7.56
C CYS A 55 -5.10 -9.23 8.56
N ARG A 56 -5.52 -9.84 9.66
CA ARG A 56 -4.62 -10.24 10.75
C ARG A 56 -4.25 -11.73 10.75
N ARG A 57 -4.54 -12.48 9.66
CA ARG A 57 -4.26 -13.92 9.55
C ARG A 57 -2.80 -14.31 9.76
N THR A 58 -1.87 -13.37 9.62
CA THR A 58 -0.42 -13.60 9.73
C THR A 58 0.15 -13.25 11.12
N ALA A 59 -0.72 -13.07 12.12
CA ALA A 59 -0.28 -12.72 13.49
C ALA A 59 0.69 -13.76 14.08
N ASP A 60 0.50 -15.04 13.76
CA ASP A 60 1.39 -16.11 14.25
C ASP A 60 2.78 -16.02 13.62
N ILE A 61 2.87 -15.69 12.33
CA ILE A 61 4.14 -15.45 11.64
C ILE A 61 4.85 -14.25 12.28
N CYS A 62 4.12 -13.20 12.63
CA CYS A 62 4.71 -12.04 13.33
C CYS A 62 5.28 -12.44 14.70
N ARG A 63 4.55 -13.24 15.50
CA ARG A 63 5.05 -13.74 16.79
C ARG A 63 6.29 -14.61 16.65
N ASP A 64 6.35 -15.47 15.62
CA ASP A 64 7.56 -16.26 15.33
C ASP A 64 8.76 -15.35 15.03
N LEU A 65 8.60 -14.35 14.18
CA LEU A 65 9.66 -13.39 13.87
C LEU A 65 10.17 -12.64 15.11
N GLU A 66 9.26 -12.22 16.00
CA GLU A 66 9.61 -11.59 17.28
C GLU A 66 10.38 -12.54 18.20
N THR A 67 9.89 -13.77 18.36
CA THR A 67 10.52 -14.81 19.19
C THR A 67 11.92 -15.18 18.70
N ARG A 68 12.14 -15.17 17.38
CA ARG A 68 13.44 -15.40 16.75
C ARG A 68 14.37 -14.19 16.80
N GLY A 69 13.94 -13.06 17.39
CA GLY A 69 14.76 -11.87 17.64
C GLY A 69 15.01 -11.00 16.41
N TYR A 70 14.15 -11.03 15.40
CA TYR A 70 14.33 -10.22 14.19
C TYR A 70 13.80 -8.79 14.28
N ALA A 71 13.16 -8.40 15.40
CA ALA A 71 12.48 -7.11 15.53
C ALA A 71 13.40 -5.90 15.25
N ASP A 72 14.60 -5.88 15.81
CA ASP A 72 15.53 -4.77 15.60
C ASP A 72 16.04 -4.72 14.16
N TYR A 73 16.41 -5.87 13.58
CA TYR A 73 16.86 -5.91 12.18
C TYR A 73 15.77 -5.42 11.23
N ILE A 74 14.55 -5.90 11.38
CA ILE A 74 13.40 -5.46 10.57
C ILE A 74 13.21 -3.96 10.71
N ARG A 75 13.21 -3.45 11.95
CA ARG A 75 12.99 -2.03 12.21
C ARG A 75 14.10 -1.14 11.62
N GLU A 76 15.34 -1.55 11.73
CA GLU A 76 16.47 -0.79 11.21
C GLU A 76 16.53 -0.80 9.68
N THR A 77 16.26 -1.95 9.07
CA THR A 77 16.33 -2.12 7.63
C THR A 77 15.12 -1.52 6.90
N THR A 78 13.91 -1.67 7.48
CA THR A 78 12.67 -1.32 6.78
C THR A 78 11.97 -0.07 7.32
N GLY A 79 12.38 0.45 8.48
CA GLY A 79 11.66 1.50 9.18
C GLY A 79 10.33 1.08 9.81
N LEU A 80 9.96 -0.20 9.67
CA LEU A 80 8.69 -0.76 10.11
C LEU A 80 8.82 -1.58 11.38
N ARG A 81 7.69 -1.88 12.01
CA ARG A 81 7.57 -2.88 13.08
C ARG A 81 7.09 -4.20 12.50
N ILE A 82 7.27 -5.29 13.23
CA ILE A 82 6.64 -6.55 12.89
C ILE A 82 5.14 -6.41 13.14
N ASP A 83 4.32 -6.47 12.08
CA ASP A 83 2.87 -6.44 12.17
C ASP A 83 2.24 -7.13 10.96
N PRO A 84 1.10 -7.84 11.12
CA PRO A 84 0.31 -8.42 10.02
C PRO A 84 -0.13 -7.40 8.96
N TYR A 85 -0.10 -6.13 9.28
CA TYR A 85 -0.40 -5.02 8.37
C TYR A 85 0.43 -5.08 7.09
N PHE A 86 1.73 -5.38 7.19
CA PHE A 86 2.68 -5.34 6.09
C PHE A 86 2.64 -6.58 5.19
N SER A 87 3.10 -6.42 3.94
CA SER A 87 2.92 -7.43 2.88
C SER A 87 3.74 -8.71 3.09
N GLY A 88 4.96 -8.62 3.64
CA GLY A 88 5.91 -9.75 3.68
C GLY A 88 5.36 -11.00 4.36
N THR A 89 4.69 -10.83 5.51
CA THR A 89 4.07 -11.96 6.23
C THR A 89 2.90 -12.56 5.47
N LYS A 90 2.16 -11.76 4.67
CA LYS A 90 1.06 -12.23 3.83
C LYS A 90 1.59 -13.04 2.65
N ILE A 91 2.72 -12.63 2.05
CA ILE A 91 3.38 -13.38 0.98
C ILE A 91 3.85 -14.74 1.50
N LYS A 92 4.51 -14.76 2.66
CA LYS A 92 4.88 -16.02 3.31
C LYS A 92 3.65 -16.91 3.57
N TRP A 93 2.57 -16.35 4.09
CA TRP A 93 1.34 -17.09 4.34
C TRP A 93 0.77 -17.72 3.06
N ILE A 94 0.81 -16.99 1.94
CA ILE A 94 0.37 -17.51 0.63
C ILE A 94 1.23 -18.70 0.21
N LEU A 95 2.56 -18.58 0.30
CA LEU A 95 3.49 -19.66 -0.06
C LEU A 95 3.28 -20.89 0.80
N ASP A 96 2.98 -20.73 2.09
CA ASP A 96 2.83 -21.83 3.04
C ASP A 96 1.43 -22.49 2.99
N ASN A 97 0.37 -21.76 2.61
CA ASN A 97 -1.01 -22.21 2.84
C ASN A 97 -1.88 -22.30 1.56
N VAL A 98 -1.48 -21.66 0.46
CA VAL A 98 -2.25 -21.76 -0.78
C VAL A 98 -1.74 -22.93 -1.62
N GLU A 99 -2.62 -23.86 -1.94
CA GLU A 99 -2.29 -25.05 -2.71
C GLU A 99 -1.61 -24.68 -4.05
N GLY A 100 -0.47 -25.29 -4.31
CA GLY A 100 0.33 -25.07 -5.52
C GLY A 100 1.19 -23.79 -5.52
N ALA A 101 1.04 -22.88 -4.54
CA ALA A 101 1.78 -21.60 -4.53
C ALA A 101 3.29 -21.80 -4.48
N ALA A 102 3.79 -22.70 -3.59
CA ALA A 102 5.22 -23.00 -3.48
C ALA A 102 5.78 -23.57 -4.80
N ASN A 103 5.06 -24.53 -5.41
CA ASN A 103 5.48 -25.12 -6.68
C ASN A 103 5.53 -24.06 -7.82
N LEU A 104 4.52 -23.19 -7.91
CA LEU A 104 4.52 -22.08 -8.88
C LEU A 104 5.67 -21.11 -8.64
N ALA A 105 6.05 -20.90 -7.37
CA ALA A 105 7.21 -20.07 -7.04
C ALA A 105 8.51 -20.75 -7.48
N GLU A 106 8.69 -22.06 -7.21
CA GLU A 106 9.87 -22.82 -7.61
C GLU A 106 10.03 -22.88 -9.14
N THR A 107 8.93 -23.08 -9.88
CA THR A 107 8.94 -23.10 -11.35
C THR A 107 9.05 -21.71 -11.99
N GLY A 108 9.03 -20.66 -11.16
CA GLY A 108 9.09 -19.27 -11.62
C GLY A 108 7.83 -18.82 -12.34
N GLU A 109 6.69 -19.46 -12.09
CA GLU A 109 5.39 -19.11 -12.66
C GLU A 109 4.53 -18.22 -11.76
N LEU A 110 4.88 -18.13 -10.47
CA LEU A 110 4.21 -17.23 -9.54
C LEU A 110 4.75 -15.81 -9.66
N LEU A 111 3.85 -14.85 -9.72
CA LEU A 111 4.14 -13.44 -9.49
C LEU A 111 3.35 -12.96 -8.27
N VAL A 112 3.98 -12.11 -7.47
CA VAL A 112 3.36 -11.52 -6.27
C VAL A 112 3.65 -10.04 -6.24
N GLY A 113 2.66 -9.24 -5.90
CA GLY A 113 2.83 -7.80 -5.75
C GLY A 113 1.71 -7.14 -4.96
N THR A 114 1.82 -5.86 -4.81
CA THR A 114 0.76 -4.99 -4.31
C THR A 114 -0.20 -4.62 -5.44
N VAL A 115 -1.27 -3.90 -5.13
CA VAL A 115 -2.35 -3.61 -6.10
C VAL A 115 -1.83 -2.81 -7.30
N ASP A 116 -0.88 -1.89 -7.11
CA ASP A 116 -0.20 -1.15 -8.18
C ASP A 116 0.47 -2.10 -9.19
N THR A 117 1.27 -3.04 -8.69
CA THR A 117 1.96 -4.05 -9.51
C THR A 117 0.96 -4.88 -10.33
N TRP A 118 -0.12 -5.33 -9.69
CA TRP A 118 -1.19 -6.08 -10.37
C TRP A 118 -1.86 -5.28 -11.47
N LEU A 119 -2.20 -4.01 -11.19
CA LEU A 119 -2.84 -3.12 -12.17
C LEU A 119 -1.92 -2.86 -13.37
N ILE A 120 -0.65 -2.54 -13.12
CA ILE A 120 0.33 -2.29 -14.18
C ILE A 120 0.52 -3.53 -15.03
N TRP A 121 0.71 -4.69 -14.40
CA TRP A 121 0.89 -5.95 -15.10
C TRP A 121 -0.32 -6.27 -16.01
N LYS A 122 -1.55 -6.05 -15.50
CA LYS A 122 -2.77 -6.25 -16.27
C LYS A 122 -2.95 -5.22 -17.40
N LEU A 123 -2.71 -3.94 -17.09
CA LEU A 123 -2.84 -2.84 -18.06
C LEU A 123 -1.82 -2.94 -19.20
N THR A 124 -0.65 -3.51 -18.93
CA THR A 124 0.41 -3.73 -19.91
C THR A 124 0.40 -5.13 -20.49
N GLU A 125 -0.67 -5.92 -20.30
CA GLU A 125 -0.81 -7.29 -20.84
C GLU A 125 0.36 -8.21 -20.46
N GLY A 126 0.87 -8.07 -19.23
CA GLY A 126 1.97 -8.87 -18.70
C GLY A 126 3.38 -8.41 -19.11
N ARG A 127 3.51 -7.31 -19.83
CA ARG A 127 4.81 -6.80 -20.31
C ARG A 127 5.64 -6.12 -19.23
N VAL A 128 4.99 -5.53 -18.22
CA VAL A 128 5.66 -4.74 -17.17
C VAL A 128 5.31 -5.31 -15.80
N PHE A 129 6.35 -5.65 -15.02
CA PHE A 129 6.23 -6.19 -13.67
C PHE A 129 7.07 -5.36 -12.71
N VAL A 130 6.49 -4.29 -12.20
CA VAL A 130 7.15 -3.28 -11.36
C VAL A 130 6.29 -2.86 -10.19
N THR A 131 6.93 -2.30 -9.17
CA THR A 131 6.33 -1.51 -8.10
C THR A 131 7.19 -0.27 -7.88
N ASP A 132 6.74 0.68 -7.05
CA ASP A 132 7.57 1.81 -6.69
C ASP A 132 8.12 1.70 -5.26
N ARG A 133 9.09 2.58 -4.93
CA ARG A 133 9.73 2.61 -3.60
C ARG A 133 8.73 2.88 -2.48
N THR A 134 7.65 3.64 -2.73
CA THR A 134 6.65 3.92 -1.70
C THR A 134 5.87 2.68 -1.31
N ASN A 135 5.45 1.87 -2.27
CA ASN A 135 4.79 0.58 -2.04
C ASN A 135 5.78 -0.47 -1.49
N ALA A 136 6.97 -0.57 -2.07
CA ALA A 136 8.00 -1.51 -1.63
C ALA A 136 8.38 -1.29 -0.15
N SER A 137 8.50 -0.03 0.30
CA SER A 137 8.82 0.31 1.69
C SER A 137 7.74 -0.13 2.69
N ARG A 138 6.56 -0.57 2.22
CA ARG A 138 5.47 -1.05 3.08
C ARG A 138 5.38 -2.58 3.14
N THR A 139 6.35 -3.26 2.61
CA THR A 139 6.30 -4.74 2.50
C THR A 139 6.97 -5.49 3.65
N MET A 140 7.80 -4.85 4.47
CA MET A 140 8.77 -5.48 5.37
C MET A 140 9.86 -6.30 4.64
N LEU A 141 10.04 -6.08 3.33
CA LEU A 141 11.03 -6.76 2.50
C LEU A 141 12.04 -5.80 1.87
N CYS A 142 11.71 -4.51 1.83
CA CYS A 142 12.52 -3.46 1.22
C CYS A 142 13.45 -2.82 2.26
N ASN A 143 14.73 -2.71 1.91
CA ASN A 143 15.68 -1.91 2.65
C ASN A 143 15.49 -0.44 2.28
N ILE A 144 15.02 0.37 3.22
CA ILE A 144 14.71 1.78 2.96
C ILE A 144 15.95 2.64 2.68
N HIS A 145 17.15 2.19 3.05
CA HIS A 145 18.40 2.93 2.82
C HIS A 145 18.89 2.77 1.36
N THR A 146 18.62 1.61 0.75
CA THR A 146 18.99 1.33 -0.64
C THR A 146 17.84 1.48 -1.62
N GLY A 147 16.58 1.33 -1.14
CA GLY A 147 15.39 1.28 -1.98
C GLY A 147 15.23 -0.02 -2.75
N GLU A 148 15.89 -1.09 -2.31
CA GLU A 148 15.92 -2.40 -2.97
C GLU A 148 15.37 -3.50 -2.04
N TRP A 149 15.02 -4.66 -2.60
CA TRP A 149 14.66 -5.85 -1.81
C TRP A 149 15.85 -6.32 -0.98
N ASP A 150 15.64 -6.54 0.31
CA ASP A 150 16.67 -7.01 1.23
C ASP A 150 16.77 -8.54 1.23
N ASP A 151 17.89 -9.08 0.74
CA ASP A 151 18.08 -10.52 0.57
C ASP A 151 18.01 -11.30 1.91
N LYS A 152 18.38 -10.68 3.04
CA LYS A 152 18.27 -11.30 4.35
C LYS A 152 16.82 -11.38 4.83
N LEU A 153 16.00 -10.33 4.62
CA LEU A 153 14.57 -10.36 4.92
C LEU A 153 13.84 -11.39 4.05
N LEU A 154 14.20 -11.46 2.77
CA LEU A 154 13.66 -12.49 1.87
C LEU A 154 14.00 -13.90 2.38
N SER A 155 15.24 -14.14 2.79
CA SER A 155 15.67 -15.41 3.36
C SER A 155 14.97 -15.75 4.68
N ILE A 156 14.81 -14.79 5.59
CA ILE A 156 14.12 -14.96 6.88
C ILE A 156 12.67 -15.43 6.67
N LEU A 157 11.98 -14.87 5.67
CA LEU A 157 10.60 -15.17 5.34
C LEU A 157 10.45 -16.30 4.31
N GLY A 158 11.55 -16.80 3.73
CA GLY A 158 11.53 -17.85 2.71
C GLY A 158 10.84 -17.40 1.41
N ILE A 159 11.02 -16.13 1.02
CA ILE A 159 10.40 -15.55 -0.18
C ILE A 159 11.43 -15.50 -1.30
N PRO A 160 11.23 -16.21 -2.42
CA PRO A 160 12.11 -16.14 -3.57
C PRO A 160 12.06 -14.76 -4.23
N LYS A 161 13.21 -14.12 -4.44
CA LYS A 161 13.29 -12.76 -5.01
C LYS A 161 12.64 -12.63 -6.39
N HIS A 162 12.72 -13.67 -7.21
CA HIS A 162 12.22 -13.66 -8.58
C HIS A 162 10.68 -13.61 -8.71
N ILE A 163 9.94 -13.85 -7.62
CA ILE A 163 8.48 -13.70 -7.64
C ILE A 163 8.04 -12.25 -7.36
N LEU A 164 8.98 -11.37 -6.97
CA LEU A 164 8.72 -9.97 -6.63
C LEU A 164 9.00 -9.05 -7.82
N PRO A 165 8.27 -7.92 -7.93
CA PRO A 165 8.47 -6.94 -9.01
C PRO A 165 9.81 -6.19 -8.87
N GLU A 166 10.28 -5.61 -9.97
CA GLU A 166 11.37 -4.64 -9.94
C GLU A 166 10.90 -3.37 -9.22
N ILE A 167 11.74 -2.82 -8.32
CA ILE A 167 11.44 -1.56 -7.63
C ILE A 167 11.91 -0.40 -8.50
N LYS A 168 11.01 0.52 -8.79
CA LYS A 168 11.24 1.75 -9.58
C LYS A 168 11.05 3.01 -8.74
N SER A 169 11.38 4.16 -9.31
CA SER A 169 10.98 5.46 -8.76
C SER A 169 9.47 5.65 -8.88
N SER A 170 8.90 6.60 -8.13
CA SER A 170 7.46 6.91 -8.21
C SER A 170 7.09 7.69 -9.48
N SER A 171 8.05 8.34 -10.13
CA SER A 171 7.87 9.14 -11.33
C SER A 171 8.90 8.77 -12.39
N GLU A 172 8.50 7.95 -13.33
CA GLU A 172 9.19 7.58 -14.57
C GLU A 172 8.21 6.85 -15.51
N VAL A 173 8.54 6.72 -16.80
CA VAL A 173 7.71 5.94 -17.72
C VAL A 173 8.00 4.45 -17.51
N TYR A 174 6.99 3.70 -17.08
CA TYR A 174 7.11 2.25 -16.80
C TYR A 174 6.70 1.40 -17.99
N GLY A 175 5.76 1.87 -18.77
CA GLY A 175 5.21 1.18 -19.94
C GLY A 175 4.02 1.95 -20.49
N PHE A 176 3.29 1.32 -21.41
CA PHE A 176 2.18 1.95 -22.09
C PHE A 176 0.93 1.07 -22.02
N VAL A 177 -0.20 1.74 -21.94
CA VAL A 177 -1.53 1.14 -21.98
C VAL A 177 -2.17 1.49 -23.31
N ASP A 178 -2.72 0.50 -24.01
CA ASP A 178 -3.61 0.75 -25.12
C ASP A 178 -5.01 1.06 -24.55
N CYS A 179 -5.43 2.29 -24.73
CA CYS A 179 -6.72 2.76 -24.28
C CYS A 179 -7.44 3.43 -25.43
N MET A 180 -8.55 2.83 -25.90
CA MET A 180 -9.34 3.35 -27.03
C MET A 180 -8.52 3.57 -28.33
N GLY A 181 -7.51 2.71 -28.57
CA GLY A 181 -6.63 2.80 -29.75
C GLY A 181 -5.48 3.80 -29.62
N VAL A 182 -5.33 4.42 -28.44
CA VAL A 182 -4.23 5.35 -28.14
C VAL A 182 -3.29 4.74 -27.13
N SER A 183 -1.99 4.86 -27.35
CA SER A 183 -0.93 4.37 -26.46
C SER A 183 -0.58 5.42 -25.42
N ILE A 184 -1.08 5.26 -24.17
CA ILE A 184 -0.90 6.22 -23.09
C ILE A 184 0.17 5.71 -22.12
N PRO A 185 1.21 6.51 -21.74
CA PRO A 185 2.24 6.07 -20.82
C PRO A 185 1.72 5.98 -19.37
N ILE A 186 2.13 4.91 -18.67
CA ILE A 186 2.03 4.87 -17.19
C ILE A 186 3.29 5.57 -16.67
N SER A 187 3.12 6.72 -16.02
CA SER A 187 4.23 7.60 -15.64
C SER A 187 4.29 7.95 -14.14
N GLY A 188 3.34 7.47 -13.36
CA GLY A 188 3.33 7.67 -11.90
C GLY A 188 2.83 6.45 -11.15
N ILE A 189 3.52 6.07 -10.07
CA ILE A 189 3.09 5.05 -9.10
C ILE A 189 3.38 5.59 -7.71
N ALA A 190 2.39 5.57 -6.83
CA ALA A 190 2.62 5.86 -5.42
C ALA A 190 1.56 5.18 -4.54
N GLY A 191 1.96 4.71 -3.37
CA GLY A 191 1.02 4.30 -2.34
C GLY A 191 0.11 5.48 -1.94
N ASP A 192 -1.15 5.20 -1.60
CA ASP A 192 -2.19 6.21 -1.37
C ASP A 192 -1.80 7.32 -0.40
N GLN A 193 -1.10 6.98 0.68
CA GLN A 193 -0.69 7.96 1.68
C GLN A 193 0.47 8.83 1.21
N GLN A 194 1.39 8.29 0.42
CA GLN A 194 2.48 9.03 -0.20
C GLN A 194 1.96 9.89 -1.37
N ALA A 195 1.01 9.38 -2.15
CA ALA A 195 0.32 10.16 -3.17
C ALA A 195 -0.41 11.37 -2.55
N ALA A 196 -1.08 11.16 -1.39
CA ALA A 196 -1.71 12.25 -0.65
C ALA A 196 -0.70 13.26 -0.09
N LEU A 197 0.46 12.82 0.39
CA LEU A 197 1.53 13.71 0.86
C LEU A 197 2.01 14.62 -0.29
N PHE A 198 2.25 14.02 -1.46
CA PHE A 198 2.62 14.75 -2.68
C PHE A 198 1.51 15.71 -3.14
N GLY A 199 0.26 15.20 -3.21
CA GLY A 199 -0.89 16.00 -3.65
C GLY A 199 -1.25 17.18 -2.73
N GLN A 200 -0.87 17.09 -1.44
CA GLN A 200 -0.96 18.19 -0.47
C GLN A 200 0.26 19.13 -0.51
N CYS A 201 1.14 18.98 -1.50
CA CYS A 201 2.35 19.77 -1.68
C CYS A 201 3.30 19.76 -0.47
N CYS A 202 3.36 18.67 0.27
CA CYS A 202 4.25 18.50 1.43
C CYS A 202 5.68 18.14 0.97
N PHE A 203 6.32 19.08 0.25
CA PHE A 203 7.62 18.85 -0.39
C PHE A 203 8.81 19.17 0.50
N ASN A 204 8.62 19.98 1.53
CA ASN A 204 9.71 20.41 2.39
C ASN A 204 9.75 19.57 3.68
N LYS A 205 10.94 19.44 4.24
CA LYS A 205 11.10 18.86 5.57
C LYS A 205 10.28 19.65 6.60
N GLY A 206 9.41 18.95 7.32
CA GLY A 206 8.48 19.50 8.31
C GLY A 206 7.05 19.64 7.81
N ASP A 207 6.82 19.62 6.48
CA ASP A 207 5.47 19.58 5.95
C ASP A 207 4.79 18.27 6.31
N ALA A 208 3.51 18.33 6.65
CA ALA A 208 2.75 17.15 7.07
C ALA A 208 1.31 17.19 6.56
N LYS A 209 0.76 16.02 6.33
CA LYS A 209 -0.66 15.83 6.03
C LYS A 209 -1.27 14.81 6.99
N ASN A 210 -2.56 14.90 7.23
CA ASN A 210 -3.32 13.86 7.90
C ASN A 210 -4.57 13.51 7.09
N THR A 211 -4.70 12.25 6.74
CA THR A 211 -5.89 11.73 6.06
C THR A 211 -6.86 11.20 7.11
N TYR A 212 -8.07 11.73 7.13
CA TYR A 212 -9.18 11.24 7.94
C TYR A 212 -10.14 10.44 7.05
N GLY A 213 -10.09 9.12 7.17
CA GLY A 213 -10.95 8.19 6.42
C GLY A 213 -11.44 7.07 7.34
N THR A 214 -11.52 5.84 6.84
CA THR A 214 -11.80 4.63 7.64
C THR A 214 -10.84 4.54 8.83
N GLY A 215 -9.54 4.74 8.56
CA GLY A 215 -8.50 5.06 9.55
C GLY A 215 -8.02 6.49 9.40
N CYS A 216 -7.06 6.88 10.26
CA CYS A 216 -6.37 8.17 10.14
C CYS A 216 -4.88 7.92 9.94
N PHE A 217 -4.29 8.60 8.94
CA PHE A 217 -2.90 8.39 8.55
C PHE A 217 -2.18 9.73 8.45
N LEU A 218 -1.35 10.01 9.44
CA LEU A 218 -0.48 11.17 9.48
C LEU A 218 0.86 10.84 8.83
N LEU A 219 1.28 11.62 7.85
CA LEU A 219 2.63 11.58 7.30
C LEU A 219 3.29 12.95 7.44
N ALA A 220 4.55 12.95 7.91
CA ALA A 220 5.38 14.15 8.00
C ALA A 220 6.68 13.92 7.23
N ASN A 221 6.96 14.78 6.24
CA ASN A 221 8.22 14.75 5.49
C ASN A 221 9.39 15.06 6.43
N ILE A 222 10.38 14.18 6.50
CA ILE A 222 11.58 14.33 7.33
C ILE A 222 12.86 14.54 6.51
N GLY A 223 12.74 14.65 5.19
CA GLY A 223 13.85 14.84 4.27
C GLY A 223 14.66 13.57 4.05
N LYS A 224 15.95 13.72 3.77
CA LYS A 224 16.84 12.66 3.26
C LYS A 224 17.42 11.73 4.34
N THR A 225 17.22 12.01 5.61
CA THR A 225 17.78 11.20 6.70
C THR A 225 16.64 10.45 7.40
N PRO A 226 16.62 9.12 7.35
CA PRO A 226 15.62 8.35 8.06
C PRO A 226 15.78 8.48 9.57
N ILE A 227 14.67 8.56 10.30
CA ILE A 227 14.65 8.74 11.75
C ILE A 227 13.97 7.54 12.41
N LYS A 228 14.64 6.92 13.39
CA LYS A 228 14.03 5.90 14.25
C LYS A 228 13.21 6.57 15.34
N SER A 229 11.89 6.58 15.21
CA SER A 229 11.00 7.18 16.20
C SER A 229 11.08 6.48 17.55
N GLN A 230 11.14 7.26 18.64
CA GLN A 230 11.03 6.76 20.01
C GLN A 230 9.57 6.53 20.44
N ASN A 231 8.61 7.14 19.73
CA ASN A 231 7.19 7.15 20.08
C ASN A 231 6.33 6.25 19.19
N GLY A 232 6.96 5.29 18.50
CA GLY A 232 6.21 4.29 17.76
C GLY A 232 5.79 4.64 16.34
N LEU A 233 6.18 5.79 15.82
CA LEU A 233 5.96 6.13 14.42
C LEU A 233 6.82 5.23 13.52
N LEU A 234 6.34 5.01 12.32
CA LEU A 234 7.03 4.26 11.27
C LEU A 234 7.84 5.22 10.41
N THR A 235 8.93 4.72 9.82
CA THR A 235 9.67 5.44 8.78
C THR A 235 9.35 4.79 7.43
N THR A 236 8.99 5.59 6.44
CA THR A 236 8.62 5.13 5.10
C THR A 236 9.26 6.02 4.03
N ILE A 237 9.40 5.52 2.81
CA ILE A 237 9.91 6.30 1.68
C ILE A 237 8.75 7.13 1.10
N ILE A 238 9.01 8.40 0.76
CA ILE A 238 8.05 9.25 0.05
C ILE A 238 8.21 9.13 -1.48
N ALA A 239 7.22 9.64 -2.22
CA ALA A 239 7.26 9.65 -3.68
C ALA A 239 8.45 10.47 -4.19
N GLY A 240 9.19 9.92 -5.14
CA GLY A 240 10.37 10.54 -5.71
C GLY A 240 10.55 10.27 -7.19
N GLU A 241 11.22 11.19 -7.88
CA GLU A 241 11.56 11.10 -9.30
C GLU A 241 12.76 10.17 -9.54
N LYS A 242 12.85 9.66 -10.76
CA LYS A 242 14.02 8.89 -11.22
C LYS A 242 15.32 9.69 -11.10
N GLY A 243 16.33 9.06 -10.50
CA GLY A 243 17.66 9.68 -10.33
C GLY A 243 17.77 10.61 -9.13
N ARG A 244 16.67 10.86 -8.39
CA ARG A 244 16.70 11.60 -7.13
C ARG A 244 17.08 10.71 -5.95
N GLU A 245 17.69 11.32 -4.93
CA GLU A 245 17.95 10.66 -3.65
C GLU A 245 16.64 10.26 -2.97
N ILE A 246 16.70 9.22 -2.14
CA ILE A 246 15.56 8.78 -1.34
C ILE A 246 15.27 9.80 -0.25
N GLU A 247 14.01 10.16 -0.12
CA GLU A 247 13.49 10.97 0.99
C GLU A 247 12.44 10.18 1.78
N TYR A 248 12.22 10.59 3.03
CA TYR A 248 11.49 9.81 4.00
C TYR A 248 10.38 10.63 4.66
N ALA A 249 9.38 9.90 5.16
CA ALA A 249 8.38 10.45 6.08
C ALA A 249 8.31 9.61 7.36
N LEU A 250 7.95 10.26 8.47
CA LEU A 250 7.39 9.56 9.63
C LEU A 250 5.89 9.37 9.41
N GLU A 251 5.42 8.18 9.73
CA GLU A 251 4.00 7.82 9.62
C GLU A 251 3.42 7.38 10.95
N GLY A 252 2.30 8.00 11.33
CA GLY A 252 1.42 7.57 12.41
C GLY A 252 0.12 7.02 11.84
N SER A 253 -0.23 5.79 12.19
CA SER A 253 -1.41 5.10 11.68
C SER A 253 -2.39 4.80 12.81
N VAL A 254 -3.63 5.27 12.66
CA VAL A 254 -4.78 4.92 13.49
C VAL A 254 -5.74 4.14 12.60
N PHE A 255 -5.83 2.83 12.81
CA PHE A 255 -6.57 1.94 11.89
C PHE A 255 -8.08 2.12 11.93
N VAL A 256 -8.62 2.64 13.01
CA VAL A 256 -10.05 2.86 13.21
C VAL A 256 -10.31 4.34 13.52
N GLY A 257 -10.71 5.08 12.50
CA GLY A 257 -11.09 6.50 12.58
C GLY A 257 -12.57 6.66 12.23
N GLY A 258 -12.89 7.09 11.03
CA GLY A 258 -14.25 7.24 10.53
C GLY A 258 -15.06 5.93 10.52
N ALA A 259 -14.40 4.78 10.60
CA ALA A 259 -15.07 3.48 10.76
C ALA A 259 -15.97 3.45 12.01
N VAL A 260 -15.61 4.16 13.09
CA VAL A 260 -16.46 4.29 14.30
C VAL A 260 -17.78 4.99 13.96
N VAL A 261 -17.70 6.11 13.24
CA VAL A 261 -18.91 6.87 12.84
C VAL A 261 -19.79 6.04 11.93
N LYS A 262 -19.18 5.30 10.99
CA LYS A 262 -19.89 4.36 10.13
C LYS A 262 -20.59 3.28 10.96
N TRP A 263 -19.89 2.68 11.92
CA TRP A 263 -20.46 1.66 12.82
C TRP A 263 -21.62 2.20 13.66
N LEU A 264 -21.52 3.42 14.21
CA LEU A 264 -22.61 4.07 14.95
C LEU A 264 -23.85 4.26 14.06
N ARG A 265 -23.67 4.55 12.77
CA ARG A 265 -24.74 4.76 11.80
C ARG A 265 -25.34 3.44 11.31
N ASP A 266 -24.50 2.53 10.80
CA ASP A 266 -24.95 1.38 10.01
C ASP A 266 -25.32 0.18 10.90
N GLU A 267 -24.58 -0.07 11.98
CA GLU A 267 -24.75 -1.22 12.87
C GLU A 267 -25.56 -0.85 14.12
N MET A 268 -25.12 0.16 14.86
CA MET A 268 -25.81 0.61 16.08
C MET A 268 -27.08 1.39 15.80
N LYS A 269 -27.18 2.05 14.63
CA LYS A 269 -28.33 2.85 14.19
C LYS A 269 -28.75 3.94 15.18
N ILE A 270 -27.79 4.50 15.91
CA ILE A 270 -28.00 5.58 16.88
C ILE A 270 -27.79 6.98 16.28
N ILE A 271 -27.25 7.04 15.06
CA ILE A 271 -27.18 8.24 14.23
C ILE A 271 -27.69 7.88 12.83
N HIS A 272 -28.24 8.85 12.09
CA HIS A 272 -28.74 8.66 10.73
C HIS A 272 -27.72 8.98 9.67
N GLU A 273 -26.91 10.02 9.90
CA GLU A 273 -25.83 10.45 9.01
C GLU A 273 -24.56 10.79 9.80
N ALA A 274 -23.44 10.90 9.10
CA ALA A 274 -22.15 11.16 9.76
C ALA A 274 -22.12 12.50 10.51
N GLY A 275 -22.81 13.52 9.98
CA GLY A 275 -22.94 14.84 10.58
C GLY A 275 -23.61 14.84 11.95
N ASP A 276 -24.50 13.89 12.22
CA ASP A 276 -25.15 13.75 13.52
C ASP A 276 -24.16 13.58 14.66
N SER A 277 -23.02 12.94 14.42
CA SER A 277 -21.98 12.75 15.43
C SER A 277 -21.45 14.09 15.95
N GLU A 278 -21.19 15.05 15.08
CA GLU A 278 -20.78 16.40 15.46
C GLU A 278 -21.92 17.16 16.14
N PHE A 279 -23.14 17.07 15.59
CA PHE A 279 -24.31 17.73 16.17
C PHE A 279 -24.58 17.31 17.62
N PHE A 280 -24.51 16.01 17.93
CA PHE A 280 -24.69 15.53 19.30
C PHE A 280 -23.48 15.85 20.20
N ALA A 281 -22.25 15.75 19.68
CA ALA A 281 -21.06 16.09 20.43
C ALA A 281 -21.05 17.56 20.89
N ARG A 282 -21.55 18.48 20.08
CA ARG A 282 -21.68 19.90 20.41
C ARG A 282 -22.72 20.20 21.51
N LYS A 283 -23.62 19.27 21.82
CA LYS A 283 -24.66 19.44 22.85
C LYS A 283 -24.18 19.10 24.25
N VAL A 284 -23.05 18.47 24.39
CA VAL A 284 -22.48 18.07 25.68
C VAL A 284 -21.16 18.77 25.94
N LYS A 285 -20.84 18.99 27.21
CA LYS A 285 -19.64 19.70 27.59
C LYS A 285 -18.37 18.83 27.45
N ASP A 286 -18.52 17.55 27.73
CA ASP A 286 -17.46 16.54 27.70
C ASP A 286 -18.04 15.14 27.48
N SER A 287 -17.22 14.12 27.49
CA SER A 287 -17.64 12.72 27.30
C SER A 287 -18.34 12.11 28.53
N GLY A 288 -18.48 12.84 29.65
CA GLY A 288 -19.01 12.30 30.89
C GLY A 288 -18.17 11.14 31.47
N GLY A 289 -16.90 11.04 31.11
CA GLY A 289 -16.02 9.95 31.51
C GLY A 289 -16.15 8.68 30.66
N VAL A 290 -16.92 8.72 29.55
CA VAL A 290 -17.03 7.59 28.60
C VAL A 290 -15.85 7.59 27.63
N TYR A 291 -15.19 6.44 27.53
CA TYR A 291 -14.13 6.18 26.56
C TYR A 291 -14.56 5.07 25.62
N PHE A 292 -14.42 5.31 24.34
CA PHE A 292 -14.71 4.32 23.30
C PHE A 292 -13.41 3.69 22.81
N VAL A 293 -13.27 2.38 22.99
CA VAL A 293 -12.11 1.61 22.49
C VAL A 293 -12.60 0.75 21.31
N PRO A 294 -12.26 1.11 20.07
CA PRO A 294 -12.66 0.34 18.91
C PRO A 294 -11.84 -0.96 18.84
N ALA A 295 -12.52 -2.09 18.98
CA ALA A 295 -11.95 -3.44 18.94
C ALA A 295 -12.78 -4.31 17.98
N PHE A 296 -12.82 -3.93 16.72
CA PHE A 296 -13.57 -4.62 15.67
C PHE A 296 -12.80 -5.81 15.08
#